data_3321ddf86fcbbc9ebbe90b2f0aeb7645
#
_entry.id   3321ddf86fcbbc9ebbe90b2f0aeb7645
#
_cell.length_a   1.000
_cell.length_b   1.000
_cell.length_c   1.000
_cell.angle_alpha   90.00
_cell.angle_beta   90.00
_cell.angle_gamma   90.00
#
_symmetry.space_group_name_H-M   'P 1'
#
loop_
_entity.id
_entity.type
_entity.pdbx_description
1 polymer ?
#
loop_
_entity_poly.entity_id
_entity_poly.type
_entity_poly.pdbx_seq_one_letter_code
_entity_poly.pdbx_strand_id
1 'polypeptide(L)' 'MQRQWTPIKEYSDILFEYFEGIAKITINRPQVRNAFTPTTVAQMSEALIICRQRNDIRVVVLTGA' A
#
# COMPACT_ATOMS: atom_id res chain seq x y z
N MET A 1 -7.41 -21.59 -0.59
CA MET A 1 -6.11 -21.15 -1.11
C MET A 1 -5.81 -19.75 -0.61
N GLN A 2 -4.67 -19.58 -0.02
CA GLN A 2 -4.26 -18.27 0.50
C GLN A 2 -3.60 -17.44 -0.58
N ARG A 3 -3.97 -16.17 -0.66
CA ARG A 3 -3.29 -15.22 -1.52
C ARG A 3 -1.93 -14.88 -0.92
N GLN A 4 -0.92 -14.84 -1.75
CA GLN A 4 0.41 -14.45 -1.33
C GLN A 4 0.72 -13.07 -1.87
N TRP A 5 0.63 -12.10 -0.99
CA TRP A 5 0.95 -10.72 -1.33
C TRP A 5 2.46 -10.54 -1.30
N THR A 6 2.98 -9.93 -2.36
CA THR A 6 4.41 -9.65 -2.49
C THR A 6 4.67 -8.19 -2.18
N PRO A 7 5.53 -7.87 -1.21
CA PRO A 7 5.86 -6.46 -0.92
C PRO A 7 6.50 -5.82 -2.16
N ILE A 8 6.03 -4.60 -2.49
CA ILE A 8 6.62 -3.80 -3.56
C ILE A 8 7.76 -2.96 -3.00
N LYS A 9 7.52 -2.33 -1.86
CA LYS A 9 8.48 -1.50 -1.18
C LYS A 9 8.11 -1.45 0.31
N GLU A 10 9.10 -1.36 1.18
CA GLU A 10 8.86 -1.24 2.60
C GLU A 10 8.70 0.22 3.01
N TYR A 11 7.71 0.44 3.88
CA TYR A 11 7.43 1.74 4.46
C TYR A 11 7.19 1.58 5.96
N SER A 12 7.34 2.67 6.71
CA SER A 12 7.09 2.66 8.15
C SER A 12 5.60 2.64 8.50
N ASP A 13 4.78 3.35 7.72
CA ASP A 13 3.39 3.61 8.07
C ASP A 13 2.38 2.82 7.24
N ILE A 14 2.80 2.30 6.10
CA ILE A 14 1.92 1.56 5.20
C ILE A 14 2.55 0.24 4.79
N LEU A 15 1.71 -0.71 4.38
CA LEU A 15 2.12 -1.90 3.65
C LEU A 15 1.75 -1.68 2.19
N PHE A 16 2.68 -1.93 1.29
CA PHE A 16 2.47 -1.77 -0.13
C PHE A 16 2.80 -3.08 -0.84
N GLU A 17 1.76 -3.77 -1.29
CA GLU A 17 1.86 -5.15 -1.74
C GLU A 17 1.17 -5.34 -3.07
N TYR A 18 1.56 -6.41 -3.76
CA TYR A 18 1.08 -6.74 -5.09
C TYR A 18 0.65 -8.19 -5.17
N PHE A 19 -0.45 -8.45 -5.89
CA PHE A 19 -0.89 -9.79 -6.24
C PHE A 19 -1.74 -9.73 -7.51
N GLU A 20 -1.28 -10.39 -8.55
CA GLU A 20 -2.01 -10.60 -9.81
C GLU A 20 -2.72 -9.34 -10.36
N GLY A 21 -1.97 -8.27 -10.53
CA GLY A 21 -2.50 -7.02 -11.09
C GLY A 21 -3.13 -6.10 -10.06
N ILE A 22 -3.18 -6.51 -8.80
CA ILE A 22 -3.77 -5.73 -7.71
C ILE A 22 -2.66 -5.20 -6.83
N ALA A 23 -2.60 -3.89 -6.64
CA ALA A 23 -1.77 -3.28 -5.62
C ALA A 23 -2.64 -2.98 -4.41
N LYS A 24 -2.17 -3.37 -3.24
CA LYS A 24 -2.86 -3.10 -1.98
C LYS A 24 -2.00 -2.18 -1.13
N ILE A 25 -2.58 -1.06 -0.73
CA ILE A 25 -1.98 -0.13 0.21
C ILE A 25 -2.75 -0.25 1.51
N THR A 26 -2.07 -0.72 2.56
CA THR A 26 -2.67 -0.90 3.88
C THR A 26 -2.09 0.14 4.82
N ILE A 27 -2.94 0.96 5.42
CA ILE A 27 -2.49 1.87 6.47
C ILE A 27 -2.22 1.02 7.71
N ASN A 28 -0.95 0.96 8.12
CA ASN A 28 -0.52 0.05 9.19
C ASN A 28 -0.09 0.84 10.42
N ARG A 29 -1.04 1.55 11.01
CA ARG A 29 -0.85 2.30 12.26
C ARG A 29 -1.94 1.96 13.26
N PRO A 30 -2.14 0.67 13.58
CA PRO A 30 -3.24 0.25 14.47
C PRO A 30 -3.12 0.82 15.89
N GLN A 31 -1.90 1.08 16.36
CA GLN A 31 -1.67 1.66 17.70
C GLN A 31 -2.24 3.07 17.84
N VAL A 32 -2.51 3.75 16.74
CA VAL A 32 -3.12 5.09 16.73
C VAL A 32 -4.37 5.11 15.85
N ARG A 33 -5.06 3.97 15.74
CA ARG A 33 -6.27 3.78 14.94
C ARG A 33 -6.07 4.19 13.49
N ASN A 34 -4.89 3.91 12.94
CA ASN A 34 -4.52 4.24 11.57
C ASN A 34 -4.65 5.74 11.24
N ALA A 35 -4.39 6.60 12.24
CA ALA A 35 -4.38 8.03 12.04
C ALA A 35 -3.26 8.44 11.07
N PHE A 36 -3.53 9.44 10.25
CA PHE A 36 -2.57 9.92 9.25
C PHE A 36 -1.63 10.93 9.86
N THR A 37 -0.37 10.85 9.44
CA THR A 37 0.62 11.91 9.65
C THR A 37 1.08 12.38 8.28
N PRO A 38 1.84 13.50 8.20
CA PRO A 38 2.46 13.90 6.93
C PRO A 38 3.32 12.78 6.32
N THR A 39 4.00 11.99 7.15
CA THR A 39 4.79 10.84 6.69
C THR A 39 3.88 9.78 6.05
N THR A 40 2.76 9.46 6.68
CA THR A 40 1.79 8.50 6.13
C THR A 40 1.32 8.94 4.75
N VAL A 41 0.94 10.21 4.63
CA VAL A 41 0.44 10.78 3.36
C VAL A 41 1.53 10.74 2.29
N ALA A 42 2.76 11.09 2.63
CA ALA A 42 3.88 11.07 1.69
C ALA A 42 4.13 9.65 1.17
N GLN A 43 4.07 8.65 2.05
CA GLN A 43 4.27 7.26 1.68
C GLN A 43 3.15 6.76 0.76
N MET A 44 1.90 7.10 1.07
CA MET A 44 0.76 6.75 0.22
C MET A 44 0.87 7.38 -1.15
N SER A 45 1.28 8.65 -1.21
CA SER A 45 1.47 9.36 -2.48
C SER A 45 2.55 8.70 -3.33
N GLU A 46 3.67 8.33 -2.71
CA GLU A 46 4.74 7.64 -3.43
C GLU A 46 4.26 6.28 -3.95
N ALA A 47 3.53 5.52 -3.14
CA ALA A 47 3.00 4.23 -3.55
C ALA A 47 2.06 4.37 -4.75
N LEU A 48 1.19 5.39 -4.75
CA LEU A 48 0.28 5.65 -5.87
C LEU A 48 1.03 6.03 -7.13
N ILE A 49 2.12 6.79 -7.03
CA ILE A 49 2.97 7.13 -8.17
C ILE A 49 3.59 5.86 -8.76
N ILE A 50 4.07 4.96 -7.91
CA ILE A 50 4.62 3.68 -8.36
C ILE A 50 3.56 2.87 -9.10
N CYS A 51 2.34 2.79 -8.57
CA CYS A 51 1.24 2.11 -9.24
C CYS A 51 0.97 2.68 -10.62
N ARG A 52 1.02 4.01 -10.75
CA ARG A 52 0.78 4.70 -12.01
C ARG A 52 1.87 4.40 -13.04
N GLN A 53 3.08 4.16 -12.60
CA GLN A 53 4.22 3.90 -13.49
C GLN A 53 4.33 2.44 -13.92
N ARG A 54 3.67 1.52 -13.23
CA ARG A 54 3.75 0.08 -13.52
C ARG A 54 2.59 -0.33 -14.42
N ASN A 55 2.91 -1.02 -15.49
CA ASN A 55 1.92 -1.50 -16.45
C ASN A 55 1.17 -2.74 -15.95
N ASP A 56 1.73 -3.44 -14.97
CA ASP A 56 1.15 -4.67 -14.45
C ASP A 56 0.16 -4.44 -13.30
N ILE A 57 0.00 -3.19 -12.84
CA ILE A 57 -0.98 -2.85 -11.80
C ILE A 57 -2.22 -2.27 -12.48
N ARG A 58 -3.36 -2.94 -12.28
CA ARG A 58 -4.65 -2.56 -12.88
C ARG A 58 -5.63 -2.01 -11.86
N VAL A 59 -5.51 -2.45 -10.63
CA VAL A 59 -6.42 -2.08 -9.54
C VAL A 59 -5.61 -1.73 -8.32
N VAL A 60 -6.02 -0.69 -7.61
CA VAL A 60 -5.41 -0.30 -6.34
C VAL A 60 -6.48 -0.42 -5.26
N VAL A 61 -6.18 -1.16 -4.22
CA VAL A 61 -7.04 -1.31 -3.05
C VAL A 61 -6.42 -0.56 -1.88
N LEU A 62 -7.21 0.27 -1.23
CA LEU A 62 -6.79 1.03 -0.05
C LEU A 62 -7.56 0.53 1.15
N THR A 63 -6.84 0.14 2.20
CA THR A 63 -7.46 -0.45 3.39
C THR A 63 -6.68 -0.06 4.64
N GLY A 64 -7.23 -0.39 5.81
CA GLY A 64 -6.59 -0.20 7.10
C GLY A 64 -6.37 -1.53 7.81
N ALA A 65 -5.30 -1.59 8.54
CA ALA A 65 -4.99 -2.77 9.35
C ALA A 65 -5.86 -2.83 10.62
#